data_b1b16a9fc1d6f419321153f40746bf1c
#
_entry.id   b1b16a9fc1d6f419321153f40746bf1c
#
_cell.length_a   1.000
_cell.length_b   1.000
_cell.length_c   1.000
_cell.angle_alpha   90.00
_cell.angle_beta   90.00
_cell.angle_gamma   90.00
#
_symmetry.space_group_name_H-M   'P 1'
#
loop_
_entity.id
_entity.type
_entity.pdbx_description
1 polymer ?
#
loop_
_entity_poly.entity_id
_entity_poly.type
_entity_poly.pdbx_seq_one_letter_code
_entity_poly.pdbx_strand_id
1 'polypeptide(L)'
;MSKLYSGAEIVFKCLQDQNVEVIFGYPGGAVLPIYDELKNFPSVKHFLVRHEQGAGHAAEGYARSSGKPGVALVTSGPGATNIVTALTDAYMDSVPIVCISGQVPTHLIGTDAFQEIQTIGTETI
;
A
#
# COMPACT_ATOMS: atom_id res chain seq x y z
N MET A 1 7.25 -26.12 17.33
CA MET A 1 5.99 -25.58 16.77
C MET A 1 6.35 -24.43 15.84
N SER A 2 5.93 -24.46 14.58
CA SER A 2 6.09 -23.32 13.69
C SER A 2 5.24 -22.15 14.20
N LYS A 3 5.83 -20.97 14.31
CA LYS A 3 5.09 -19.76 14.70
C LYS A 3 4.11 -19.42 13.58
N LEU A 4 2.83 -19.27 13.91
CA LEU A 4 1.82 -18.75 12.99
C LEU A 4 1.91 -17.23 12.99
N TYR A 5 1.88 -16.63 11.80
CA TYR A 5 1.89 -15.18 11.58
C TYR A 5 0.54 -14.74 11.02
N SER A 6 0.08 -13.56 11.39
CA SER A 6 -1.06 -12.92 10.74
C SER A 6 -0.65 -12.41 9.35
N GLY A 7 -1.62 -12.19 8.45
CA GLY A 7 -1.34 -11.58 7.15
C GLY A 7 -0.70 -10.20 7.29
N ALA A 8 -1.11 -9.40 8.28
CA ALA A 8 -0.53 -8.09 8.57
C ALA A 8 0.95 -8.19 9.01
N GLU A 9 1.28 -9.14 9.90
CA GLU A 9 2.67 -9.42 10.28
C GLU A 9 3.50 -9.84 9.06
N ILE A 10 2.94 -10.67 8.17
CA ILE A 10 3.63 -11.15 6.95
C ILE A 10 3.98 -9.97 6.04
N VAL A 11 3.07 -9.01 5.83
CA VAL A 11 3.35 -7.81 5.04
C VAL A 11 4.60 -7.10 5.56
N PHE A 12 4.66 -6.80 6.87
CA PHE A 12 5.83 -6.10 7.43
C PHE A 12 7.10 -6.94 7.41
N LYS A 13 7.00 -8.26 7.61
CA LYS A 13 8.15 -9.13 7.47
C LYS A 13 8.72 -9.10 6.06
N CYS A 14 7.86 -9.17 5.04
CA CYS A 14 8.28 -9.04 3.65
C CYS A 14 8.93 -7.68 3.38
N LEU A 15 8.38 -6.57 3.91
CA LEU A 15 8.98 -5.26 3.78
C LEU A 15 10.38 -5.20 4.42
N GLN A 16 10.54 -5.78 5.61
CA GLN A 16 11.86 -5.86 6.27
C GLN A 16 12.85 -6.72 5.49
N ASP A 17 12.42 -7.89 5.01
CA ASP A 17 13.26 -8.81 4.22
C ASP A 17 13.75 -8.15 2.92
N GLN A 18 12.97 -7.22 2.37
CA GLN A 18 13.33 -6.40 1.21
C GLN A 18 14.06 -5.09 1.58
N ASN A 19 14.43 -4.91 2.85
CA ASN A 19 15.09 -3.70 3.36
C ASN A 19 14.31 -2.40 3.08
N VAL A 20 12.98 -2.46 3.16
CA VAL A 20 12.14 -1.28 3.08
C VAL A 20 12.19 -0.53 4.40
N GLU A 21 12.66 0.70 4.36
CA GLU A 21 12.82 1.57 5.54
C GLU A 21 11.69 2.58 5.68
N VAL A 22 11.01 2.88 4.58
CA VAL A 22 10.01 3.96 4.50
C VAL A 22 8.80 3.49 3.71
N ILE A 23 7.60 3.79 4.23
CA ILE A 23 6.34 3.65 3.52
C ILE A 23 5.54 4.96 3.63
N PHE A 24 4.81 5.29 2.58
CA PHE A 24 3.90 6.44 2.52
C PHE A 24 2.47 5.94 2.48
N GLY A 25 1.56 6.52 3.25
CA GLY A 25 0.21 5.98 3.23
C GLY A 25 -0.84 6.81 3.93
N TYR A 26 -2.08 6.39 3.70
CA TYR A 26 -3.25 6.95 4.35
C TYR A 26 -4.12 5.81 4.89
N PRO A 27 -4.43 5.78 6.21
CA PRO A 27 -5.19 4.70 6.83
C PRO A 27 -6.65 4.70 6.38
N GLY A 28 -7.24 3.51 6.37
CA GLY A 28 -8.66 3.29 6.15
C GLY A 28 -9.08 1.90 6.63
N GLY A 29 -10.38 1.64 6.69
CA GLY A 29 -10.95 0.47 7.34
C GLY A 29 -10.31 -0.87 6.96
N ALA A 30 -10.10 -1.10 5.67
CA ALA A 30 -9.58 -2.37 5.17
C ALA A 30 -8.12 -2.66 5.53
N VAL A 31 -7.33 -1.64 5.89
CA VAL A 31 -5.91 -1.77 6.22
C VAL A 31 -5.59 -1.51 7.70
N LEU A 32 -6.60 -1.30 8.54
CA LEU A 32 -6.38 -1.09 9.98
C LEU A 32 -5.55 -2.20 10.63
N PRO A 33 -5.75 -3.49 10.34
CA PRO A 33 -4.91 -4.54 10.90
C PRO A 33 -3.42 -4.40 10.52
N ILE A 34 -3.13 -3.90 9.30
CA ILE A 34 -1.76 -3.64 8.86
C ILE A 34 -1.20 -2.44 9.63
N TYR A 35 -1.97 -1.34 9.75
CA TYR A 35 -1.54 -0.17 10.52
C TYR A 35 -1.29 -0.47 12.00
N ASP A 36 -2.04 -1.41 12.58
CA ASP A 36 -1.84 -1.84 13.97
C ASP A 36 -0.50 -2.54 14.19
N GLU A 37 0.01 -3.21 13.15
CA GLU A 37 1.31 -3.89 13.22
C GLU A 37 2.51 -2.95 13.13
N LEU A 38 2.36 -1.70 12.66
CA LEU A 38 3.47 -0.72 12.58
C LEU A 38 4.26 -0.59 13.87
N LYS A 39 3.58 -0.64 15.02
CA LYS A 39 4.23 -0.56 16.35
C LYS A 39 5.22 -1.69 16.62
N ASN A 40 5.05 -2.83 15.97
CA ASN A 40 5.87 -4.02 16.13
C ASN A 40 7.07 -4.03 15.16
N PHE A 41 7.10 -3.10 14.20
CA PHE A 41 8.13 -2.99 13.16
C PHE A 41 8.74 -1.58 13.08
N PRO A 42 9.43 -1.12 14.14
CA PRO A 42 9.92 0.25 14.24
C PRO A 42 11.01 0.60 13.21
N SER A 43 11.56 -0.40 12.52
CA SER A 43 12.51 -0.19 11.43
C SER A 43 11.84 0.35 10.15
N VAL A 44 10.53 0.16 10.00
CA VAL A 44 9.76 0.68 8.87
C VAL A 44 9.06 1.97 9.29
N LYS A 45 9.54 3.10 8.80
CA LYS A 45 8.96 4.42 9.10
C LYS A 45 7.76 4.68 8.21
N HIS A 46 6.65 5.05 8.79
CA HIS A 46 5.45 5.45 8.06
C HIS A 46 5.34 6.97 7.99
N PHE A 47 5.15 7.50 6.79
CA PHE A 47 4.83 8.90 6.56
C PHE A 47 3.36 9.04 6.20
N LEU A 48 2.59 9.63 7.11
CA LEU A 48 1.18 9.91 6.89
C LEU A 48 1.01 11.03 5.86
N VAL A 49 0.28 10.74 4.81
CA VAL A 49 -0.14 11.74 3.81
C VAL A 49 -1.56 12.22 4.08
N ARG A 50 -2.02 13.22 3.33
CA ARG A 50 -3.40 13.72 3.42
C ARG A 50 -4.30 13.30 2.26
N HIS A 51 -3.72 12.61 1.28
CA HIS A 51 -4.41 12.06 0.12
C HIS A 51 -3.55 10.93 -0.48
N GLU A 52 -4.16 9.87 -0.95
CA GLU A 52 -3.45 8.67 -1.43
C GLU A 52 -2.61 8.94 -2.68
N GLN A 53 -3.04 9.83 -3.56
CA GLN A 53 -2.22 10.30 -4.70
C GLN A 53 -0.89 10.88 -4.19
N GLY A 54 -0.92 11.63 -3.09
CA GLY A 54 0.29 12.15 -2.45
C GLY A 54 1.20 11.04 -1.91
N ALA A 55 0.64 9.90 -1.44
CA ALA A 55 1.44 8.74 -1.05
C ALA A 55 2.19 8.14 -2.25
N GLY A 56 1.49 7.97 -3.38
CA GLY A 56 2.08 7.45 -4.59
C GLY A 56 3.20 8.34 -5.13
N HIS A 57 2.96 9.64 -5.27
CA HIS A 57 4.01 10.58 -5.73
C HIS A 57 5.17 10.71 -4.72
N ALA A 58 4.92 10.58 -3.41
CA ALA A 58 6.01 10.54 -2.43
C ALA A 58 6.86 9.26 -2.58
N ALA A 59 6.21 8.11 -2.81
CA ALA A 59 6.90 6.85 -3.10
C ALA A 59 7.72 6.95 -4.39
N GLU A 60 7.17 7.56 -5.42
CA GLU A 60 7.85 7.83 -6.68
C GLU A 60 9.07 8.75 -6.48
N GLY A 61 8.90 9.87 -5.79
CA GLY A 61 10.00 10.78 -5.47
C GLY A 61 11.10 10.11 -4.64
N TYR A 62 10.72 9.24 -3.69
CA TYR A 62 11.66 8.42 -2.95
C TYR A 62 12.44 7.47 -3.87
N ALA A 63 11.75 6.80 -4.80
CA ALA A 63 12.41 5.88 -5.72
C ALA A 63 13.40 6.62 -6.64
N ARG A 64 13.01 7.76 -7.18
CA ARG A 64 13.87 8.60 -8.03
C ARG A 64 15.12 9.10 -7.29
N SER A 65 14.99 9.45 -6.01
CA SER A 65 16.09 10.04 -5.23
C SER A 65 17.00 9.00 -4.59
N SER A 66 16.46 7.86 -4.16
CA SER A 66 17.21 6.84 -3.43
C SER A 66 17.74 5.70 -4.31
N GLY A 67 17.16 5.50 -5.49
CA GLY A 67 17.42 4.33 -6.35
C GLY A 67 16.80 3.03 -5.81
N LYS A 68 15.96 3.11 -4.77
CA LYS A 68 15.23 1.97 -4.18
C LYS A 68 13.75 2.05 -4.56
N PRO A 69 13.02 0.95 -4.68
CA PRO A 69 11.57 1.01 -4.88
C PRO A 69 10.87 1.79 -3.77
N GLY A 70 9.96 2.68 -4.14
CA GLY A 70 9.09 3.37 -3.20
C GLY A 70 7.89 2.51 -2.82
N VAL A 71 7.38 2.63 -1.60
CA VAL A 71 6.23 1.84 -1.13
C VAL A 71 5.11 2.74 -0.65
N ALA A 72 3.90 2.52 -1.16
CA ALA A 72 2.68 3.16 -0.72
C ALA A 72 1.72 2.14 -0.11
N LEU A 73 1.00 2.54 0.95
CA LEU A 73 -0.02 1.74 1.64
C LEU A 73 -1.33 2.52 1.69
N VAL A 74 -2.36 2.00 1.04
CA VAL A 74 -3.67 2.65 0.91
C VAL A 74 -4.81 1.68 1.23
N THR A 75 -5.99 2.22 1.53
CA THR A 75 -7.18 1.40 1.81
C THR A 75 -7.86 0.90 0.53
N SER A 76 -8.92 0.13 0.67
CA SER A 76 -9.80 -0.31 -0.43
C SER A 76 -10.57 0.85 -1.04
N GLY A 77 -11.27 0.60 -2.15
CA GLY A 77 -12.16 1.55 -2.80
C GLY A 77 -11.50 2.87 -3.12
N PRO A 78 -11.89 3.97 -2.43
CA PRO A 78 -11.33 5.30 -2.69
C PRO A 78 -9.81 5.37 -2.51
N GLY A 79 -9.21 4.56 -1.64
CA GLY A 79 -7.77 4.49 -1.50
C GLY A 79 -7.08 3.96 -2.76
N ALA A 80 -7.60 2.88 -3.32
CA ALA A 80 -7.11 2.30 -4.55
C ALA A 80 -7.31 3.24 -5.76
N THR A 81 -8.50 3.86 -5.88
CA THR A 81 -8.77 4.79 -7.01
C THR A 81 -7.96 6.08 -6.93
N ASN A 82 -7.79 6.63 -5.74
CA ASN A 82 -7.05 7.89 -5.56
C ASN A 82 -5.56 7.78 -5.87
N ILE A 83 -4.98 6.58 -5.82
CA ILE A 83 -3.55 6.38 -6.11
C ILE A 83 -3.26 6.15 -7.60
N VAL A 84 -4.28 5.91 -8.43
CA VAL A 84 -4.13 5.53 -9.84
C VAL A 84 -3.28 6.54 -10.62
N THR A 85 -3.50 7.84 -10.42
CA THR A 85 -2.70 8.88 -11.11
C THR A 85 -1.20 8.70 -10.86
N ALA A 86 -0.81 8.47 -9.62
CA ALA A 86 0.60 8.29 -9.27
C ALA A 86 1.17 6.96 -9.78
N LEU A 87 0.35 5.90 -9.81
CA LEU A 87 0.74 4.62 -10.43
C LEU A 87 0.97 4.78 -11.93
N THR A 88 0.07 5.51 -12.61
CA THR A 88 0.20 5.80 -14.04
C THR A 88 1.46 6.60 -14.34
N ASP A 89 1.74 7.63 -13.55
CA ASP A 89 2.93 8.48 -13.70
C ASP A 89 4.21 7.65 -13.54
N ALA A 90 4.30 6.89 -12.45
CA ALA A 90 5.43 6.01 -12.19
C ALA A 90 5.61 4.95 -13.30
N TYR A 91 4.51 4.39 -13.81
CA TYR A 91 4.55 3.42 -14.90
C TYR A 91 5.09 4.03 -16.20
N MET A 92 4.58 5.20 -16.58
CA MET A 92 5.01 5.89 -17.83
C MET A 92 6.48 6.28 -17.77
N ASP A 93 6.98 6.64 -16.59
CA ASP A 93 8.38 7.03 -16.39
C ASP A 93 9.30 5.87 -15.98
N SER A 94 8.78 4.65 -15.92
CA SER A 94 9.52 3.44 -15.48
C SER A 94 10.15 3.59 -14.09
N VAL A 95 9.45 4.23 -13.16
CA VAL A 95 9.87 4.41 -11.78
C VAL A 95 9.35 3.25 -10.92
N PRO A 96 10.20 2.51 -10.21
CA PRO A 96 9.78 1.37 -9.43
C PRO A 96 9.04 1.80 -8.15
N ILE A 97 7.74 1.55 -8.09
CA ILE A 97 6.94 1.71 -6.86
C ILE A 97 6.14 0.43 -6.58
N VAL A 98 5.86 0.19 -5.32
CA VAL A 98 4.97 -0.88 -4.86
C VAL A 98 3.80 -0.25 -4.14
N CYS A 99 2.58 -0.50 -4.62
CA CYS A 99 1.36 -0.09 -3.95
C CYS A 99 0.71 -1.30 -3.26
N ILE A 100 0.51 -1.19 -1.96
CA ILE A 100 -0.23 -2.17 -1.15
C ILE A 100 -1.61 -1.57 -0.92
N SER A 101 -2.61 -2.10 -1.61
CA SER A 101 -4.01 -1.67 -1.47
C SER A 101 -4.79 -2.64 -0.60
N GLY A 102 -5.62 -2.11 0.30
CA GLY A 102 -6.63 -2.90 0.99
C GLY A 102 -7.70 -3.41 0.02
N GLN A 103 -8.41 -4.44 0.45
CA GLN A 103 -9.62 -4.95 -0.23
C GLN A 103 -10.66 -5.30 0.82
N VAL A 104 -11.92 -5.34 0.43
CA VAL A 104 -12.99 -5.88 1.27
C VAL A 104 -12.75 -7.36 1.57
N PRO A 105 -13.31 -7.92 2.66
CA PRO A 105 -13.23 -9.35 2.94
C PRO A 105 -13.63 -10.21 1.74
N THR A 106 -12.93 -11.31 1.51
CA THR A 106 -13.10 -12.15 0.31
C THR A 106 -14.53 -12.59 0.04
N HIS A 107 -15.33 -12.82 1.11
CA HIS A 107 -16.74 -13.21 0.97
C HIS A 107 -17.66 -12.05 0.56
N LEU A 108 -17.18 -10.82 0.58
CA LEU A 108 -17.92 -9.62 0.15
C LEU A 108 -17.53 -9.14 -1.25
N ILE A 109 -16.46 -9.69 -1.84
CA ILE A 109 -16.05 -9.31 -3.19
C ILE A 109 -17.15 -9.65 -4.20
N GLY A 110 -17.56 -8.65 -4.99
CA GLY A 110 -18.64 -8.79 -5.99
C GLY A 110 -20.05 -8.60 -5.42
N THR A 111 -20.17 -8.05 -4.21
CA THR A 111 -21.48 -7.81 -3.56
C THR A 111 -21.84 -6.33 -3.44
N ASP A 112 -21.09 -5.43 -4.08
CA ASP A 112 -21.20 -3.97 -3.91
C ASP A 112 -21.03 -3.54 -2.45
N ALA A 113 -20.11 -4.18 -1.73
CA ALA A 113 -19.81 -3.89 -0.35
C ALA A 113 -19.25 -2.46 -0.18
N PHE A 114 -19.38 -1.91 1.02
CA PHE A 114 -18.87 -0.56 1.31
C PHE A 114 -17.38 -0.43 0.99
N GLN A 115 -17.04 0.56 0.17
CA GLN A 115 -15.66 0.79 -0.34
C GLN A 115 -15.08 -0.40 -1.11
N GLU A 116 -15.92 -1.24 -1.69
CA GLU A 116 -15.47 -2.21 -2.68
C GLU A 116 -15.17 -1.51 -4.01
N ILE A 117 -14.12 -1.97 -4.67
CA ILE A 117 -13.85 -1.64 -6.07
C ILE A 117 -13.22 -2.85 -6.76
N GLN A 118 -13.51 -2.99 -8.02
CA GLN A 118 -12.88 -4.00 -8.86
C GLN A 118 -11.43 -3.55 -9.21
N THR A 119 -10.53 -3.75 -8.25
CA THR A 119 -9.13 -3.26 -8.32
C THR A 119 -8.40 -3.76 -9.57
N ILE A 120 -8.54 -5.03 -9.93
CA ILE A 120 -7.86 -5.64 -11.10
C ILE A 120 -8.24 -4.95 -12.43
N GLY A 121 -9.45 -4.41 -12.55
CA GLY A 121 -9.88 -3.68 -13.76
C GLY A 121 -9.43 -2.22 -13.79
N THR A 122 -9.21 -1.63 -12.62
CA THR A 122 -8.85 -0.20 -12.47
C THR A 122 -7.33 0.03 -12.57
N GLU A 123 -6.55 -0.98 -12.24
CA GLU A 123 -5.08 -0.93 -12.19
C GLU A 123 -4.41 -1.51 -13.45
N THR A 124 -5.19 -1.97 -14.43
CA THR A 124 -4.67 -2.38 -15.73
C THR A 124 -4.54 -1.15 -16.63
N ILE A 125 -3.50 -0.39 -16.39
CA ILE A 125 -3.10 0.74 -17.22
C ILE A 125 -1.93 0.29 -18.10
#